data_be118c41cd79157e3ed2c8981b5b1ee5
#
_entry.id   be118c41cd79157e3ed2c8981b5b1ee5
#
_cell.length_a   1.000
_cell.length_b   1.000
_cell.length_c   1.000
_cell.angle_alpha   90.00
_cell.angle_beta   90.00
_cell.angle_gamma   90.00
#
_symmetry.space_group_name_H-M   'P 1'
#
loop_
_entity.id
_entity.type
_entity.pdbx_description
1 polymer ?
#
loop_
_entity_poly.entity_id
_entity_poly.type
_entity_poly.pdbx_seq_one_letter_code
_entity_poly.pdbx_strand_id
1 'polypeptide(L)'
;MHTFGKVQQLTSCVKVIDLFNLFSLFDIPNELEEAFQSIHSRKNQKRIELAKASIESGLDNVVEVPPPSLTFVVAEVLSHKTLGRGIVELEYDPLDTMIVDGVITLFAMMQISGFSHPFEKKRISKDLTQKNSRVRQELASYPVQVNLLFSPTEPLSQKACITLYKKYSQAENNIYAPLIESLNAELPLNTYVKEIADDIALESFGGMKTSSVRLSVKDPYVTTEATMIRLVLGAIGGADYQDKNKVDLFGSGPFSAEHIDTIKPYICIFMEAWLNSVKAQLLSHKNGFHYSTTLWQSLGLVIHKLFLEKKTLEEFAKAGAVLGRLDYSKTAKHWGRCDALELDVSGQNYKNVTGGGRAFRIALTNYLLEYLSEREK
;
A
#
# COMPACT_ATOMS: atom_id res chain seq x y z
N MET A 1 2.66 -10.53 -31.76
CA MET A 1 3.28 -9.30 -31.25
C MET A 1 2.18 -8.24 -31.18
N HIS A 2 1.95 -7.67 -30.01
CA HIS A 2 0.96 -6.61 -29.78
C HIS A 2 1.70 -5.32 -29.42
N THR A 3 1.30 -4.20 -30.00
CA THR A 3 1.90 -2.88 -29.76
C THR A 3 0.97 -2.05 -28.90
N PHE A 4 1.48 -1.54 -27.77
CA PHE A 4 0.81 -0.59 -26.90
C PHE A 4 1.63 0.72 -26.86
N GLY A 5 1.41 1.62 -27.81
CA GLY A 5 2.23 2.80 -27.97
C GLY A 5 3.68 2.45 -28.36
N LYS A 6 4.65 2.91 -27.55
CA LYS A 6 6.09 2.60 -27.77
C LYS A 6 6.51 1.24 -27.21
N VAL A 7 5.69 0.58 -26.38
CA VAL A 7 5.99 -0.70 -25.75
C VAL A 7 5.39 -1.83 -26.57
N GLN A 8 6.21 -2.84 -26.85
CA GLN A 8 5.81 -4.07 -27.53
C GLN A 8 5.77 -5.23 -26.52
N GLN A 9 4.94 -6.22 -26.81
CA GLN A 9 4.84 -7.45 -26.02
C GLN A 9 5.22 -8.64 -26.88
N LEU A 10 6.16 -9.45 -26.37
CA LEU A 10 6.52 -10.76 -26.87
C LEU A 10 6.05 -11.81 -25.86
N THR A 11 5.41 -12.87 -26.35
CA THR A 11 5.02 -14.00 -25.50
C THR A 11 5.85 -15.23 -25.88
N SER A 12 6.40 -15.90 -24.88
CA SER A 12 7.17 -17.13 -25.01
C SER A 12 6.74 -18.14 -23.96
N CYS A 13 7.14 -19.38 -24.14
CA CYS A 13 6.99 -20.44 -23.14
C CYS A 13 8.37 -20.95 -22.77
N VAL A 14 8.74 -20.89 -21.51
CA VAL A 14 10.04 -21.32 -20.98
C VAL A 14 9.87 -22.32 -19.85
N LYS A 15 10.89 -23.11 -19.55
CA LYS A 15 10.87 -23.97 -18.36
C LYS A 15 11.20 -23.15 -17.11
N VAL A 16 10.66 -23.57 -15.97
CA VAL A 16 10.94 -22.88 -14.69
C VAL A 16 12.44 -22.79 -14.41
N ILE A 17 13.22 -23.81 -14.75
CA ILE A 17 14.67 -23.80 -14.53
C ILE A 17 15.39 -22.71 -15.35
N ASP A 18 14.86 -22.38 -16.49
CA ASP A 18 15.46 -21.40 -17.40
C ASP A 18 15.19 -19.96 -16.96
N LEU A 19 14.18 -19.72 -16.12
CA LEU A 19 13.85 -18.39 -15.59
C LEU A 19 15.05 -17.73 -14.90
N PHE A 20 15.90 -18.50 -14.21
CA PHE A 20 17.07 -18.00 -13.51
C PHE A 20 18.18 -17.48 -14.44
N ASN A 21 18.19 -17.96 -15.68
CA ASN A 21 19.18 -17.58 -16.69
C ASN A 21 18.66 -16.46 -17.60
N LEU A 22 17.34 -16.36 -17.73
CA LEU A 22 16.72 -15.42 -18.65
C LEU A 22 16.33 -14.10 -17.99
N PHE A 23 16.17 -14.08 -16.66
CA PHE A 23 15.63 -12.91 -15.97
C PHE A 23 16.39 -12.65 -14.67
N SER A 24 16.53 -11.36 -14.34
CA SER A 24 16.91 -10.95 -12.98
C SER A 24 15.68 -11.09 -12.06
N LEU A 25 15.73 -12.09 -11.18
CA LEU A 25 14.67 -12.36 -10.23
C LEU A 25 14.91 -11.69 -8.86
N PHE A 26 16.05 -11.03 -8.70
CA PHE A 26 16.54 -10.53 -7.42
C PHE A 26 16.79 -9.03 -7.38
N ASP A 27 16.85 -8.38 -8.53
CA ASP A 27 17.12 -6.96 -8.63
C ASP A 27 15.79 -6.19 -8.75
N ILE A 28 15.48 -5.43 -7.74
CA ILE A 28 14.25 -4.65 -7.62
C ILE A 28 14.65 -3.20 -7.40
N PRO A 29 14.05 -2.26 -8.14
CA PRO A 29 14.26 -0.84 -7.88
C PRO A 29 13.98 -0.48 -6.42
N ASN A 30 14.80 0.38 -5.83
CA ASN A 30 14.68 0.81 -4.43
C ASN A 30 13.26 1.34 -4.11
N GLU A 31 12.63 2.02 -5.08
CA GLU A 31 11.28 2.55 -4.95
C GLU A 31 10.20 1.46 -4.81
N LEU A 32 10.50 0.23 -5.24
CA LEU A 32 9.61 -0.92 -5.13
C LEU A 32 10.00 -1.88 -4.00
N GLU A 33 11.16 -1.71 -3.39
CA GLU A 33 11.69 -2.62 -2.37
C GLU A 33 10.69 -2.82 -1.22
N GLU A 34 10.14 -1.74 -0.69
CA GLU A 34 9.13 -1.82 0.37
C GLU A 34 7.85 -2.51 -0.08
N ALA A 35 7.42 -2.31 -1.34
CA ALA A 35 6.26 -3.02 -1.90
C ALA A 35 6.53 -4.53 -1.92
N PHE A 36 7.71 -4.94 -2.33
CA PHE A 36 8.10 -6.36 -2.35
C PHE A 36 8.28 -6.94 -0.95
N GLN A 37 8.69 -6.16 0.06
CA GLN A 37 8.71 -6.61 1.45
C GLN A 37 7.31 -6.94 1.98
N SER A 38 6.25 -6.35 1.42
CA SER A 38 4.87 -6.69 1.77
C SER A 38 4.49 -8.14 1.46
N ILE A 39 5.34 -8.90 0.73
CA ILE A 39 5.18 -10.33 0.48
C ILE A 39 5.03 -11.12 1.77
N HIS A 40 5.65 -10.66 2.86
CA HIS A 40 5.56 -11.29 4.19
C HIS A 40 4.22 -11.02 4.91
N SER A 41 3.35 -10.20 4.34
CA SER A 41 2.04 -9.96 4.93
C SER A 41 1.19 -11.23 4.93
N ARG A 42 0.36 -11.41 5.98
CA ARG A 42 -0.53 -12.58 6.11
C ARG A 42 -1.39 -12.82 4.87
N LYS A 43 -1.82 -11.74 4.21
CA LYS A 43 -2.66 -11.82 3.00
C LYS A 43 -1.87 -12.38 1.82
N ASN A 44 -0.66 -11.88 1.58
CA ASN A 44 0.19 -12.37 0.49
C ASN A 44 0.68 -13.79 0.75
N GLN A 45 1.07 -14.13 1.98
CA GLN A 45 1.45 -15.49 2.34
C GLN A 45 0.32 -16.51 2.07
N LYS A 46 -0.93 -16.16 2.41
CA LYS A 46 -2.08 -17.01 2.08
C LYS A 46 -2.24 -17.20 0.57
N ARG A 47 -2.01 -16.15 -0.23
CA ARG A 47 -2.07 -16.24 -1.70
C ARG A 47 -0.94 -17.08 -2.29
N ILE A 48 0.26 -17.00 -1.71
CA ILE A 48 1.40 -17.85 -2.09
C ILE A 48 1.07 -19.34 -1.80
N GLU A 49 0.52 -19.65 -0.64
CA GLU A 49 0.14 -21.03 -0.33
C GLU A 49 -0.96 -21.57 -1.28
N LEU A 50 -1.93 -20.75 -1.66
CA LEU A 50 -2.91 -21.13 -2.67
C LEU A 50 -2.27 -21.35 -4.06
N ALA A 51 -1.34 -20.49 -4.47
CA ALA A 51 -0.62 -20.66 -5.72
C ALA A 51 0.27 -21.92 -5.71
N LYS A 52 0.93 -22.23 -4.59
CA LYS A 52 1.69 -23.48 -4.41
C LYS A 52 0.80 -24.69 -4.58
N ALA A 53 -0.33 -24.73 -3.87
CA ALA A 53 -1.28 -25.85 -3.97
C ALA A 53 -1.80 -26.04 -5.41
N SER A 54 -2.06 -24.94 -6.13
CA SER A 54 -2.47 -24.99 -7.53
C SER A 54 -1.38 -25.55 -8.45
N ILE A 55 -0.13 -25.12 -8.27
CA ILE A 55 1.02 -25.62 -9.06
C ILE A 55 1.24 -27.12 -8.75
N GLU A 56 1.25 -27.51 -7.48
CA GLU A 56 1.43 -28.91 -7.06
C GLU A 56 0.31 -29.82 -7.62
N SER A 57 -0.94 -29.36 -7.58
CA SER A 57 -2.08 -30.08 -8.20
C SER A 57 -1.95 -30.22 -9.71
N GLY A 58 -1.39 -29.22 -10.39
CA GLY A 58 -1.10 -29.28 -11.82
C GLY A 58 0.03 -30.26 -12.15
N LEU A 59 1.07 -30.33 -11.32
CA LEU A 59 2.18 -31.29 -11.45
C LEU A 59 1.73 -32.74 -11.25
N ASP A 60 0.83 -32.97 -10.31
CA ASP A 60 0.27 -34.30 -10.03
C ASP A 60 -0.81 -34.73 -11.05
N ASN A 61 -1.10 -33.92 -12.05
CA ASN A 61 -2.17 -34.13 -13.06
C ASN A 61 -3.56 -34.38 -12.44
N VAL A 62 -3.79 -33.83 -11.25
CA VAL A 62 -5.08 -33.95 -10.54
C VAL A 62 -6.12 -33.00 -11.17
N VAL A 63 -5.67 -31.86 -11.67
CA VAL A 63 -6.51 -30.86 -12.33
C VAL A 63 -5.79 -30.29 -13.55
N GLU A 64 -6.52 -30.07 -14.65
CA GLU A 64 -6.00 -29.31 -15.78
C GLU A 64 -5.88 -27.84 -15.39
N VAL A 65 -4.67 -27.41 -15.05
CA VAL A 65 -4.35 -26.03 -14.71
C VAL A 65 -3.59 -25.40 -15.88
N PRO A 66 -3.98 -24.24 -16.38
CA PRO A 66 -3.21 -23.57 -17.42
C PRO A 66 -1.81 -23.23 -16.90
N PRO A 67 -0.79 -23.20 -17.80
CA PRO A 67 0.56 -22.79 -17.42
C PRO A 67 0.54 -21.45 -16.71
N PRO A 68 1.29 -21.28 -15.62
CA PRO A 68 1.40 -20.01 -14.94
C PRO A 68 1.98 -18.97 -15.89
N SER A 69 1.55 -17.71 -15.74
CA SER A 69 2.01 -16.61 -16.56
C SER A 69 2.80 -15.61 -15.71
N LEU A 70 3.96 -15.18 -16.24
CA LEU A 70 4.79 -14.13 -15.67
C LEU A 70 4.98 -13.04 -16.71
N THR A 71 5.04 -11.79 -16.27
CA THR A 71 5.34 -10.66 -17.17
C THR A 71 6.58 -9.93 -16.67
N PHE A 72 7.55 -9.75 -17.55
CA PHE A 72 8.78 -9.01 -17.30
C PHE A 72 8.86 -7.80 -18.22
N VAL A 73 9.46 -6.73 -17.72
CA VAL A 73 9.95 -5.62 -18.53
C VAL A 73 11.41 -5.86 -18.83
N VAL A 74 11.82 -5.64 -20.07
CA VAL A 74 13.20 -5.53 -20.50
C VAL A 74 13.51 -4.06 -20.67
N ALA A 75 14.37 -3.52 -19.82
CA ALA A 75 14.68 -2.09 -19.81
C ALA A 75 15.47 -1.67 -21.05
N GLU A 76 16.45 -2.49 -21.47
CA GLU A 76 17.25 -2.27 -22.65
C GLU A 76 17.30 -3.52 -23.52
N VAL A 77 17.03 -3.34 -24.81
CA VAL A 77 17.14 -4.39 -25.84
C VAL A 77 18.40 -4.14 -26.65
N LEU A 78 19.32 -5.09 -26.66
CA LEU A 78 20.58 -5.01 -27.41
C LEU A 78 20.33 -5.18 -28.88
N SER A 79 19.49 -6.16 -29.26
CA SER A 79 19.05 -6.34 -30.66
C SER A 79 17.66 -7.01 -30.70
N HIS A 80 16.91 -6.74 -31.77
CA HIS A 80 15.71 -7.49 -32.07
C HIS A 80 15.59 -7.75 -33.56
N LYS A 81 15.17 -8.96 -33.92
CA LYS A 81 15.03 -9.37 -35.33
C LYS A 81 13.74 -10.14 -35.55
N THR A 82 12.92 -9.68 -36.45
CA THR A 82 11.73 -10.42 -36.88
C THR A 82 12.14 -11.49 -37.89
N LEU A 83 11.95 -12.76 -37.54
CA LEU A 83 12.27 -13.92 -38.36
C LEU A 83 11.12 -14.32 -39.30
N GLY A 84 10.00 -13.62 -39.25
CA GLY A 84 8.77 -13.90 -39.98
C GLY A 84 7.76 -14.74 -39.20
N ARG A 85 6.51 -14.80 -39.68
CA ARG A 85 5.40 -15.56 -39.06
C ARG A 85 5.16 -15.23 -37.59
N GLY A 86 5.47 -13.98 -37.15
CA GLY A 86 5.30 -13.55 -35.76
C GLY A 86 6.40 -14.02 -34.79
N ILE A 87 7.47 -14.66 -35.31
CA ILE A 87 8.63 -15.06 -34.51
C ILE A 87 9.59 -13.87 -34.44
N VAL A 88 10.05 -13.57 -33.24
CA VAL A 88 11.02 -12.50 -32.97
C VAL A 88 12.17 -13.09 -32.18
N GLU A 89 13.38 -12.80 -32.59
CA GLU A 89 14.60 -13.01 -31.81
C GLU A 89 14.89 -11.73 -31.04
N LEU A 90 15.07 -11.83 -29.72
CA LEU A 90 15.33 -10.72 -28.82
C LEU A 90 16.61 -11.00 -28.04
N GLU A 91 17.55 -10.07 -28.09
CA GLU A 91 18.81 -10.11 -27.34
C GLU A 91 18.78 -9.00 -26.27
N TYR A 92 19.00 -9.35 -25.02
CA TYR A 92 19.00 -8.44 -23.87
C TYR A 92 19.89 -8.98 -22.75
N ASP A 93 20.32 -8.11 -21.84
CA ASP A 93 20.96 -8.54 -20.60
C ASP A 93 19.89 -9.00 -19.61
N PRO A 94 19.95 -10.22 -19.05
CA PRO A 94 19.07 -10.63 -17.97
C PRO A 94 19.02 -9.68 -16.78
N LEU A 95 20.10 -8.94 -16.50
CA LEU A 95 20.15 -7.95 -15.41
C LEU A 95 19.28 -6.71 -15.69
N ASP A 96 18.98 -6.43 -16.96
CA ASP A 96 18.09 -5.32 -17.36
C ASP A 96 16.61 -5.72 -17.37
N THR A 97 16.26 -6.78 -16.67
CA THR A 97 14.86 -7.25 -16.57
C THR A 97 14.27 -7.03 -15.20
N MET A 98 12.97 -6.75 -15.17
CA MET A 98 12.21 -6.61 -13.93
C MET A 98 10.85 -7.30 -14.06
N ILE A 99 10.45 -8.08 -13.05
CA ILE A 99 9.11 -8.66 -13.00
C ILE A 99 8.06 -7.57 -12.71
N VAL A 100 6.97 -7.56 -13.50
CA VAL A 100 5.87 -6.61 -13.33
C VAL A 100 4.52 -7.28 -13.05
N ASP A 101 4.37 -8.58 -13.39
CA ASP A 101 3.19 -9.38 -13.04
C ASP A 101 3.55 -10.84 -12.76
N GLY A 102 2.71 -11.51 -11.97
CA GLY A 102 2.92 -12.90 -11.58
C GLY A 102 3.85 -13.08 -10.37
N VAL A 103 4.11 -12.03 -9.59
CA VAL A 103 5.05 -12.07 -8.45
C VAL A 103 4.65 -13.14 -7.43
N ILE A 104 3.36 -13.28 -7.10
CA ILE A 104 2.87 -14.32 -6.18
C ILE A 104 3.18 -15.73 -6.72
N THR A 105 2.95 -15.93 -8.01
CA THR A 105 3.24 -17.20 -8.70
C THR A 105 4.74 -17.49 -8.70
N LEU A 106 5.57 -16.49 -8.99
CA LEU A 106 7.02 -16.61 -8.92
C LEU A 106 7.48 -17.02 -7.53
N PHE A 107 6.98 -16.38 -6.47
CA PHE A 107 7.30 -16.74 -5.09
C PHE A 107 6.88 -18.18 -4.76
N ALA A 108 5.70 -18.61 -5.21
CA ALA A 108 5.24 -19.98 -5.03
C ALA A 108 6.21 -20.99 -5.68
N MET A 109 6.58 -20.77 -6.95
CA MET A 109 7.54 -21.62 -7.67
C MET A 109 8.91 -21.63 -7.00
N MET A 110 9.40 -20.48 -6.54
CA MET A 110 10.68 -20.36 -5.84
C MET A 110 10.69 -21.13 -4.51
N GLN A 111 9.61 -21.06 -3.73
CA GLN A 111 9.48 -21.82 -2.49
C GLN A 111 9.41 -23.32 -2.75
N ILE A 112 8.66 -23.78 -3.75
CA ILE A 112 8.64 -25.20 -4.16
C ILE A 112 10.05 -25.64 -4.60
N SER A 113 10.78 -24.76 -5.32
CA SER A 113 12.16 -25.02 -5.76
C SER A 113 13.20 -25.03 -4.62
N GLY A 114 12.81 -24.63 -3.41
CA GLY A 114 13.67 -24.67 -2.23
C GLY A 114 14.34 -23.36 -1.85
N PHE A 115 13.79 -22.24 -2.31
CA PHE A 115 14.22 -20.91 -1.85
C PHE A 115 13.24 -20.40 -0.79
N SER A 116 13.76 -19.95 0.35
CA SER A 116 12.94 -19.37 1.41
C SER A 116 12.38 -18.01 1.03
N HIS A 117 13.18 -17.26 0.28
CA HIS A 117 12.85 -15.95 -0.24
C HIS A 117 13.58 -15.68 -1.55
N PRO A 118 12.90 -15.39 -2.66
CA PRO A 118 13.54 -15.20 -3.96
C PRO A 118 14.58 -14.07 -3.96
N PHE A 119 14.28 -12.96 -3.29
CA PHE A 119 15.14 -11.77 -3.30
C PHE A 119 16.32 -11.85 -2.30
N GLU A 120 16.30 -12.76 -1.36
CA GLU A 120 17.39 -12.94 -0.40
C GLU A 120 18.38 -14.03 -0.79
N LYS A 121 18.18 -14.73 -1.89
CA LYS A 121 19.00 -15.87 -2.36
C LYS A 121 19.21 -16.96 -1.28
N LYS A 122 18.39 -16.98 -0.24
CA LYS A 122 18.45 -17.98 0.83
C LYS A 122 17.69 -19.23 0.44
N ARG A 123 18.31 -20.39 0.63
CA ARG A 123 17.68 -21.69 0.40
C ARG A 123 17.07 -22.22 1.69
N ILE A 124 15.99 -22.98 1.57
CA ILE A 124 15.45 -23.73 2.67
C ILE A 124 16.40 -24.88 3.11
N SER A 125 16.15 -25.44 4.28
CA SER A 125 16.98 -26.52 4.84
C SER A 125 17.11 -27.71 3.89
N LYS A 126 18.24 -28.44 4.00
CA LYS A 126 18.47 -29.65 3.21
C LYS A 126 17.36 -30.69 3.38
N ASP A 127 16.81 -30.84 4.59
CA ASP A 127 15.77 -31.82 4.90
C ASP A 127 14.47 -31.53 4.14
N LEU A 128 14.03 -30.27 4.09
CA LEU A 128 12.87 -29.86 3.31
C LEU A 128 13.14 -30.01 1.81
N THR A 129 14.36 -29.73 1.39
CA THR A 129 14.80 -29.88 0.00
C THR A 129 14.75 -31.34 -0.47
N GLN A 130 15.16 -32.28 0.39
CA GLN A 130 15.10 -33.72 0.10
C GLN A 130 13.66 -34.24 0.10
N LYS A 131 12.84 -33.83 1.06
CA LYS A 131 11.44 -34.22 1.16
C LYS A 131 10.63 -33.91 -0.10
N ASN A 132 10.92 -32.79 -0.77
CA ASN A 132 10.20 -32.34 -1.96
C ASN A 132 10.98 -32.59 -3.27
N SER A 133 11.96 -33.51 -3.28
CA SER A 133 12.87 -33.66 -4.42
C SER A 133 12.15 -34.00 -5.75
N ARG A 134 11.12 -34.86 -5.71
CA ARG A 134 10.32 -35.22 -6.89
C ARG A 134 9.58 -33.99 -7.45
N VAL A 135 8.82 -33.30 -6.61
CA VAL A 135 8.05 -32.10 -7.02
C VAL A 135 8.97 -31.03 -7.61
N ARG A 136 10.17 -30.88 -7.05
CA ARG A 136 11.17 -29.93 -7.57
C ARG A 136 11.71 -30.29 -8.94
N GLN A 137 11.94 -31.60 -9.19
CA GLN A 137 12.38 -32.08 -10.52
C GLN A 137 11.29 -31.89 -11.57
N GLU A 138 10.05 -32.20 -11.23
CA GLU A 138 8.90 -32.01 -12.12
C GLU A 138 8.68 -30.51 -12.40
N LEU A 139 8.74 -29.68 -11.36
CA LEU A 139 8.61 -28.22 -11.50
C LEU A 139 9.73 -27.62 -12.37
N ALA A 140 10.97 -28.11 -12.28
CA ALA A 140 12.08 -27.59 -13.06
C ALA A 140 11.82 -27.64 -14.58
N SER A 141 11.10 -28.66 -15.05
CA SER A 141 10.71 -28.83 -16.45
C SER A 141 9.32 -28.28 -16.79
N TYR A 142 8.61 -27.73 -15.79
CA TYR A 142 7.26 -27.23 -15.98
C TYR A 142 7.24 -25.97 -16.88
N PRO A 143 6.32 -25.90 -17.86
CA PRO A 143 6.24 -24.77 -18.75
C PRO A 143 5.64 -23.55 -18.04
N VAL A 144 6.24 -22.39 -18.25
CA VAL A 144 5.75 -21.10 -17.79
C VAL A 144 5.58 -20.19 -19.00
N GLN A 145 4.43 -19.57 -19.13
CA GLN A 145 4.22 -18.53 -20.12
C GLN A 145 4.90 -17.24 -19.63
N VAL A 146 5.77 -16.69 -20.46
CA VAL A 146 6.48 -15.44 -20.17
C VAL A 146 6.09 -14.39 -21.20
N ASN A 147 5.63 -13.25 -20.70
CA ASN A 147 5.39 -12.06 -21.49
C ASN A 147 6.52 -11.07 -21.25
N LEU A 148 7.17 -10.62 -22.32
CA LEU A 148 8.23 -9.61 -22.28
C LEU A 148 7.69 -8.30 -22.82
N LEU A 149 7.78 -7.25 -22.02
CA LEU A 149 7.45 -5.88 -22.39
C LEU A 149 8.76 -5.15 -22.67
N PHE A 150 8.92 -4.59 -23.84
CA PHE A 150 10.14 -3.91 -24.26
C PHE A 150 9.86 -2.77 -25.25
N SER A 151 10.80 -1.86 -25.37
CA SER A 151 10.79 -0.86 -26.45
C SER A 151 11.86 -1.21 -27.49
N PRO A 152 11.49 -1.31 -28.78
CA PRO A 152 12.45 -1.65 -29.84
C PRO A 152 13.32 -0.47 -30.28
N THR A 153 13.00 0.75 -29.85
CA THR A 153 13.61 1.98 -30.39
C THR A 153 14.47 2.73 -29.40
N GLU A 154 14.15 2.65 -28.10
CA GLU A 154 14.86 3.37 -27.04
C GLU A 154 14.76 2.60 -25.73
N PRO A 155 15.78 2.62 -24.85
CA PRO A 155 15.70 2.01 -23.54
C PRO A 155 14.54 2.59 -22.71
N LEU A 156 13.89 1.73 -21.94
CA LEU A 156 12.86 2.13 -20.98
C LEU A 156 13.52 2.69 -19.72
N SER A 157 13.18 3.92 -19.39
CA SER A 157 13.67 4.50 -18.12
C SER A 157 13.13 3.72 -16.92
N GLN A 158 13.85 3.75 -15.78
CA GLN A 158 13.41 3.17 -14.53
C GLN A 158 11.99 3.63 -14.15
N LYS A 159 11.67 4.91 -14.36
CA LYS A 159 10.32 5.46 -14.15
C LYS A 159 9.27 4.78 -15.03
N ALA A 160 9.59 4.46 -16.29
CA ALA A 160 8.70 3.74 -17.18
C ALA A 160 8.48 2.30 -16.71
N CYS A 161 9.53 1.60 -16.27
CA CYS A 161 9.44 0.25 -15.70
C CYS A 161 8.57 0.23 -14.44
N ILE A 162 8.77 1.18 -13.52
CA ILE A 162 7.94 1.33 -12.32
C ILE A 162 6.48 1.63 -12.68
N THR A 163 6.23 2.45 -13.70
CA THR A 163 4.86 2.74 -14.17
C THR A 163 4.19 1.49 -14.74
N LEU A 164 4.92 0.65 -15.48
CA LEU A 164 4.41 -0.63 -15.95
C LEU A 164 4.10 -1.57 -14.77
N TYR A 165 5.00 -1.69 -13.79
CA TYR A 165 4.74 -2.46 -12.58
C TYR A 165 3.44 -2.00 -11.89
N LYS A 166 3.24 -0.70 -11.72
CA LYS A 166 2.02 -0.14 -11.12
C LYS A 166 0.75 -0.53 -11.88
N LYS A 167 0.78 -0.50 -13.22
CA LYS A 167 -0.36 -0.89 -14.06
C LYS A 167 -0.73 -2.37 -13.88
N TYR A 168 0.26 -3.24 -13.78
CA TYR A 168 0.05 -4.68 -13.61
C TYR A 168 -0.21 -5.08 -12.16
N SER A 169 0.16 -4.26 -11.19
CA SER A 169 0.05 -4.59 -9.76
C SER A 169 -1.38 -4.72 -9.23
N GLN A 170 -2.37 -4.28 -10.00
CA GLN A 170 -3.79 -4.46 -9.66
C GLN A 170 -4.30 -5.88 -10.01
N ALA A 171 -3.51 -6.69 -10.72
CA ALA A 171 -3.87 -8.05 -11.05
C ALA A 171 -3.83 -8.97 -9.81
N GLU A 172 -4.69 -9.99 -9.82
CA GLU A 172 -4.79 -10.96 -8.69
C GLU A 172 -3.48 -11.72 -8.45
N ASN A 173 -2.64 -11.86 -9.47
CA ASN A 173 -1.37 -12.60 -9.43
C ASN A 173 -0.21 -11.77 -8.87
N ASN A 174 -0.45 -10.49 -8.52
CA ASN A 174 0.58 -9.62 -7.98
C ASN A 174 0.49 -9.45 -6.46
N ILE A 175 1.58 -8.93 -5.87
CA ILE A 175 1.63 -8.62 -4.45
C ILE A 175 0.52 -7.62 -4.13
N TYR A 176 -0.34 -7.97 -3.18
CA TYR A 176 -1.22 -7.00 -2.58
C TYR A 176 -0.37 -6.09 -1.69
N ALA A 177 -0.04 -4.94 -2.21
CA ALA A 177 0.55 -3.86 -1.46
C ALA A 177 -0.42 -2.68 -1.47
N PRO A 178 -0.99 -2.28 -0.33
CA PRO A 178 -1.72 -1.01 -0.19
C PRO A 178 -0.88 0.17 -0.67
N LEU A 179 0.42 0.02 -0.62
CA LEU A 179 1.45 0.89 -1.14
C LEU A 179 1.35 1.18 -2.63
N ILE A 180 0.84 0.23 -3.44
CA ILE A 180 0.75 0.47 -4.88
C ILE A 180 -0.29 1.54 -5.20
N GLU A 181 -1.31 1.67 -4.34
CA GLU A 181 -2.23 2.81 -4.40
C GLU A 181 -1.50 4.12 -4.05
N SER A 182 -0.55 4.09 -3.10
CA SER A 182 0.25 5.26 -2.71
C SER A 182 1.38 5.59 -3.70
N LEU A 183 1.92 4.60 -4.38
CA LEU A 183 2.89 4.81 -5.47
C LEU A 183 2.25 5.41 -6.73
N ASN A 184 0.94 5.45 -6.85
CA ASN A 184 0.25 6.23 -7.86
C ASN A 184 0.32 7.74 -7.53
N ALA A 185 1.53 8.27 -7.53
CA ALA A 185 1.77 9.71 -7.41
C ALA A 185 1.09 10.54 -8.52
N GLU A 186 0.52 9.88 -9.50
CA GLU A 186 -0.29 10.47 -10.57
C GLU A 186 -1.80 10.52 -10.24
N LEU A 187 -2.24 9.84 -9.16
CA LEU A 187 -3.61 10.05 -8.70
C LEU A 187 -3.69 11.42 -8.02
N PRO A 188 -4.56 12.31 -8.50
CA PRO A 188 -4.69 13.66 -7.95
C PRO A 188 -4.85 13.68 -6.43
N LEU A 189 -5.55 12.70 -5.86
CA LEU A 189 -5.75 12.57 -4.42
C LEU A 189 -4.42 12.33 -3.66
N ASN A 190 -3.54 11.48 -4.17
CA ASN A 190 -2.25 11.22 -3.51
C ASN A 190 -1.34 12.43 -3.56
N THR A 191 -1.33 13.15 -4.70
CA THR A 191 -0.60 14.41 -4.84
C THR A 191 -1.13 15.44 -3.84
N TYR A 192 -2.44 15.60 -3.77
CA TYR A 192 -3.11 16.52 -2.84
C TYR A 192 -2.82 16.18 -1.37
N VAL A 193 -2.79 14.90 -1.01
CA VAL A 193 -2.44 14.46 0.35
C VAL A 193 -0.97 14.74 0.68
N LYS A 194 -0.06 14.59 -0.30
CA LYS A 194 1.36 14.93 -0.12
C LYS A 194 1.55 16.43 0.05
N GLU A 195 0.88 17.24 -0.75
CA GLU A 195 0.89 18.70 -0.58
C GLU A 195 0.40 19.11 0.81
N ILE A 196 -0.70 18.52 1.32
CA ILE A 196 -1.16 18.79 2.69
C ILE A 196 -0.10 18.37 3.71
N ALA A 197 0.53 17.21 3.54
CA ALA A 197 1.57 16.73 4.46
C ALA A 197 2.78 17.67 4.48
N ASP A 198 3.16 18.22 3.32
CA ASP A 198 4.23 19.21 3.19
C ASP A 198 3.82 20.56 3.82
N ASP A 199 2.61 21.04 3.52
CA ASP A 199 2.08 22.30 4.06
C ASP A 199 2.03 22.31 5.60
N ILE A 200 1.69 21.16 6.23
CA ILE A 200 1.68 21.02 7.71
C ILE A 200 3.04 20.59 8.28
N ALA A 201 4.09 20.58 7.47
CA ALA A 201 5.44 20.16 7.85
C ALA A 201 5.46 18.80 8.59
N LEU A 202 4.67 17.81 8.14
CA LEU A 202 4.47 16.52 8.79
C LEU A 202 5.78 15.77 9.07
N GLU A 203 6.79 15.92 8.19
CA GLU A 203 8.12 15.35 8.37
C GLU A 203 8.81 15.81 9.67
N SER A 204 8.56 17.05 10.12
CA SER A 204 9.13 17.55 11.38
C SER A 204 8.58 16.86 12.64
N PHE A 205 7.51 16.07 12.48
CA PHE A 205 6.87 15.27 13.52
C PHE A 205 7.15 13.77 13.36
N GLY A 206 7.87 13.36 12.31
CA GLY A 206 8.21 11.97 12.01
C GLY A 206 7.64 11.48 10.67
N GLY A 207 6.84 12.27 9.99
CA GLY A 207 6.36 11.96 8.65
C GLY A 207 5.28 10.88 8.57
N MET A 208 4.97 10.47 7.34
CA MET A 208 4.01 9.42 7.06
C MET A 208 4.67 8.21 6.39
N LYS A 209 4.31 7.02 6.85
CA LYS A 209 4.74 5.77 6.23
C LYS A 209 3.93 5.53 4.97
N THR A 210 4.61 5.39 3.83
CA THR A 210 3.99 5.11 2.53
C THR A 210 3.88 3.61 2.25
N SER A 211 4.73 2.80 2.90
CA SER A 211 4.90 1.37 2.65
C SER A 211 3.88 0.45 3.34
N SER A 212 3.03 0.98 4.19
CA SER A 212 2.07 0.16 4.96
C SER A 212 0.85 0.96 5.38
N VAL A 213 -0.29 0.28 5.50
CA VAL A 213 -1.52 0.86 6.07
C VAL A 213 -1.54 0.88 7.60
N ARG A 214 -0.52 0.33 8.24
CA ARG A 214 -0.43 0.26 9.72
C ARG A 214 0.96 0.66 10.18
N LEU A 215 1.00 1.38 11.29
CA LEU A 215 2.24 1.65 12.01
C LEU A 215 2.58 0.48 12.93
N SER A 216 3.86 0.18 12.99
CA SER A 216 4.47 -0.63 14.05
C SER A 216 5.00 0.29 15.15
N VAL A 217 5.10 -0.22 16.38
CA VAL A 217 5.70 0.52 17.50
C VAL A 217 7.16 0.94 17.21
N LYS A 218 7.83 0.22 16.31
CA LYS A 218 9.23 0.49 15.92
C LYS A 218 9.35 1.51 14.78
N ASP A 219 8.26 1.85 14.10
CA ASP A 219 8.30 2.79 12.99
C ASP A 219 8.62 4.21 13.48
N PRO A 220 9.44 4.98 12.76
CA PRO A 220 9.72 6.38 13.10
C PRO A 220 8.53 7.30 12.82
N TYR A 221 7.61 6.87 11.97
CA TYR A 221 6.49 7.65 11.45
C TYR A 221 5.38 7.90 12.47
N VAL A 222 4.61 8.96 12.29
CA VAL A 222 3.46 9.31 13.14
C VAL A 222 2.13 8.86 12.56
N THR A 223 2.07 8.66 11.23
CA THR A 223 0.88 8.20 10.54
C THR A 223 1.25 7.40 9.29
N THR A 224 0.26 6.96 8.53
CA THR A 224 0.47 6.33 7.21
C THR A 224 -0.21 7.14 6.12
N GLU A 225 0.30 7.07 4.88
CA GLU A 225 -0.33 7.74 3.74
C GLU A 225 -1.79 7.31 3.57
N ALA A 226 -2.08 6.02 3.71
CA ALA A 226 -3.45 5.49 3.70
C ALA A 226 -4.35 6.12 4.78
N THR A 227 -3.79 6.43 5.94
CA THR A 227 -4.52 7.12 7.02
C THR A 227 -4.76 8.58 6.67
N MET A 228 -3.77 9.27 6.11
CA MET A 228 -3.90 10.66 5.63
C MET A 228 -4.93 10.78 4.52
N ILE A 229 -4.94 9.86 3.55
CA ILE A 229 -5.97 9.79 2.52
C ILE A 229 -7.37 9.71 3.16
N ARG A 230 -7.55 8.84 4.15
CA ARG A 230 -8.82 8.70 4.85
C ARG A 230 -9.20 9.93 5.67
N LEU A 231 -8.23 10.61 6.29
CA LEU A 231 -8.45 11.88 6.97
C LEU A 231 -8.97 12.92 5.97
N VAL A 232 -8.28 13.10 4.85
CA VAL A 232 -8.63 14.08 3.81
C VAL A 232 -10.00 13.78 3.20
N LEU A 233 -10.28 12.53 2.83
CA LEU A 233 -11.59 12.12 2.33
C LEU A 233 -12.70 12.41 3.36
N GLY A 234 -12.42 12.15 4.63
CA GLY A 234 -13.34 12.46 5.72
C GLY A 234 -13.58 13.96 5.88
N ALA A 235 -12.54 14.77 5.76
CA ALA A 235 -12.65 16.23 5.82
C ALA A 235 -13.49 16.79 4.67
N ILE A 236 -13.25 16.33 3.45
CA ILE A 236 -13.94 16.81 2.24
C ILE A 236 -15.40 16.35 2.21
N GLY A 237 -15.68 15.07 2.43
CA GLY A 237 -16.98 14.47 2.16
C GLY A 237 -17.63 13.73 3.31
N GLY A 238 -17.08 13.82 4.51
CA GLY A 238 -17.62 13.16 5.70
C GLY A 238 -17.44 11.63 5.69
N ALA A 239 -18.19 10.97 6.57
CA ALA A 239 -18.05 9.52 6.82
C ALA A 239 -18.32 8.65 5.59
N ASP A 240 -19.25 9.05 4.73
CA ASP A 240 -19.63 8.26 3.56
C ASP A 240 -18.53 8.23 2.48
N TYR A 241 -17.71 9.27 2.38
CA TYR A 241 -16.59 9.32 1.46
C TYR A 241 -15.32 8.70 2.05
N GLN A 242 -15.15 8.82 3.34
CA GLN A 242 -14.01 8.26 4.03
C GLN A 242 -13.89 6.73 3.88
N ASP A 243 -15.00 6.03 3.70
CA ASP A 243 -15.05 4.57 3.53
C ASP A 243 -14.91 4.11 2.07
N LYS A 244 -14.97 5.02 1.10
CA LYS A 244 -14.83 4.66 -0.31
C LYS A 244 -13.37 4.33 -0.65
N ASN A 245 -13.17 3.22 -1.37
CA ASN A 245 -11.83 2.74 -1.71
C ASN A 245 -11.21 3.44 -2.92
N LYS A 246 -12.05 3.98 -3.81
CA LYS A 246 -11.62 4.71 -5.01
C LYS A 246 -12.55 5.90 -5.17
N VAL A 247 -12.05 7.08 -4.86
CA VAL A 247 -12.75 8.34 -5.09
C VAL A 247 -11.93 9.13 -6.08
N ASP A 248 -12.48 9.32 -7.26
CA ASP A 248 -11.98 10.34 -8.16
C ASP A 248 -12.49 11.69 -7.66
N LEU A 249 -11.65 12.39 -6.91
CA LEU A 249 -12.01 13.70 -6.38
C LEU A 249 -11.95 14.80 -7.45
N PHE A 250 -11.13 14.63 -8.47
CA PHE A 250 -10.74 15.71 -9.39
C PHE A 250 -11.29 15.59 -10.81
N GLY A 251 -12.07 14.55 -11.10
CA GLY A 251 -12.64 14.32 -12.42
C GLY A 251 -14.15 14.37 -12.40
N SER A 252 -14.76 13.22 -12.53
CA SER A 252 -16.23 13.02 -12.47
C SER A 252 -16.75 12.90 -11.03
N GLY A 253 -15.94 13.24 -10.04
CA GLY A 253 -16.30 13.13 -8.63
C GLY A 253 -17.39 14.11 -8.19
N PRO A 254 -18.00 13.88 -7.02
CA PRO A 254 -19.14 14.67 -6.54
C PRO A 254 -18.76 16.05 -6.00
N PHE A 255 -17.46 16.35 -5.89
CA PHE A 255 -16.97 17.62 -5.39
C PHE A 255 -16.30 18.42 -6.53
N SER A 256 -16.62 19.70 -6.61
CA SER A 256 -15.92 20.59 -7.54
C SER A 256 -14.47 20.82 -7.07
N ALA A 257 -13.58 21.12 -8.01
CA ALA A 257 -12.21 21.51 -7.68
C ALA A 257 -12.18 22.70 -6.71
N GLU A 258 -13.09 23.68 -6.90
CA GLU A 258 -13.24 24.82 -6.01
C GLU A 258 -13.58 24.41 -4.57
N HIS A 259 -14.45 23.41 -4.35
CA HIS A 259 -14.76 22.92 -3.02
C HIS A 259 -13.54 22.28 -2.35
N ILE A 260 -12.77 21.50 -3.10
CA ILE A 260 -11.56 20.82 -2.63
C ILE A 260 -10.50 21.86 -2.27
N ASP A 261 -10.29 22.85 -3.12
CA ASP A 261 -9.32 23.94 -2.88
C ASP A 261 -9.75 24.82 -1.69
N THR A 262 -11.06 25.05 -1.54
CA THR A 262 -11.58 25.85 -0.43
C THR A 262 -11.36 25.19 0.93
N ILE A 263 -11.46 23.85 1.04
CA ILE A 263 -11.32 23.15 2.32
C ILE A 263 -9.84 22.91 2.72
N LYS A 264 -8.90 22.92 1.76
CA LYS A 264 -7.48 22.65 2.03
C LYS A 264 -6.89 23.52 3.15
N PRO A 265 -7.05 24.86 3.15
CA PRO A 265 -6.53 25.70 4.23
C PRO A 265 -7.06 25.32 5.61
N TYR A 266 -8.32 24.90 5.72
CA TYR A 266 -8.94 24.48 6.97
C TYR A 266 -8.34 23.17 7.49
N ILE A 267 -8.07 22.21 6.58
CA ILE A 267 -7.37 20.98 6.94
C ILE A 267 -5.97 21.30 7.47
N CYS A 268 -5.22 22.12 6.72
CA CYS A 268 -3.84 22.47 7.07
C CYS A 268 -3.76 23.18 8.43
N ILE A 269 -4.53 24.24 8.63
CA ILE A 269 -4.47 25.02 9.87
C ILE A 269 -4.90 24.22 11.11
N PHE A 270 -5.93 23.39 10.97
CA PHE A 270 -6.37 22.51 12.07
C PHE A 270 -5.29 21.48 12.40
N MET A 271 -4.76 20.79 11.40
CA MET A 271 -3.77 19.72 11.61
C MET A 271 -2.44 20.27 12.11
N GLU A 272 -1.99 21.42 11.61
CA GLU A 272 -0.80 22.10 12.11
C GLU A 272 -0.95 22.45 13.59
N ALA A 273 -2.07 23.06 13.98
CA ALA A 273 -2.35 23.41 15.37
C ALA A 273 -2.44 22.18 16.28
N TRP A 274 -3.04 21.09 15.78
CA TRP A 274 -3.12 19.82 16.49
C TRP A 274 -1.74 19.19 16.68
N LEU A 275 -0.95 19.06 15.59
CA LEU A 275 0.40 18.48 15.63
C LEU A 275 1.33 19.24 16.57
N ASN A 276 1.33 20.57 16.51
CA ASN A 276 2.12 21.40 17.40
C ASN A 276 1.75 21.19 18.87
N SER A 277 0.46 21.03 19.17
CA SER A 277 -0.04 20.87 20.53
C SER A 277 0.18 19.45 21.08
N VAL A 278 0.15 18.41 20.25
CA VAL A 278 0.34 17.01 20.63
C VAL A 278 1.82 16.59 20.57
N LYS A 279 2.73 17.43 20.09
CA LYS A 279 4.14 17.14 19.82
C LYS A 279 4.85 16.42 20.96
N ALA A 280 4.68 16.87 22.18
CA ALA A 280 5.31 16.25 23.36
C ALA A 280 4.87 14.78 23.54
N GLN A 281 3.61 14.47 23.26
CA GLN A 281 3.07 13.11 23.38
C GLN A 281 3.57 12.23 22.23
N LEU A 282 3.68 12.77 20.98
CA LEU A 282 4.25 12.07 19.85
C LEU A 282 5.70 11.63 20.10
N LEU A 283 6.47 12.40 20.84
CA LEU A 283 7.86 12.07 21.16
C LEU A 283 8.00 11.10 22.33
N SER A 284 7.03 11.07 23.25
CA SER A 284 7.15 10.34 24.52
C SER A 284 6.55 8.93 24.51
N HIS A 285 5.44 8.68 23.80
CA HIS A 285 4.69 7.42 23.93
C HIS A 285 4.12 6.92 22.59
N LYS A 286 4.78 5.95 21.95
CA LYS A 286 4.27 5.30 20.73
C LYS A 286 3.06 4.37 20.94
N ASN A 287 2.42 4.36 22.10
CA ASN A 287 1.31 3.46 22.42
C ASN A 287 -0.01 4.18 22.75
N GLY A 288 -0.11 5.47 22.51
CA GLY A 288 -1.32 6.25 22.71
C GLY A 288 -2.29 6.20 21.52
N PHE A 289 -3.50 6.72 21.73
CA PHE A 289 -4.52 6.84 20.68
C PHE A 289 -4.09 7.77 19.53
N HIS A 290 -3.16 8.73 19.77
CA HIS A 290 -2.62 9.63 18.73
C HIS A 290 -1.89 8.91 17.59
N TYR A 291 -1.48 7.63 17.78
CA TYR A 291 -0.95 6.77 16.73
C TYR A 291 -2.03 5.90 16.06
N SER A 292 -3.27 5.95 16.54
CA SER A 292 -4.31 5.10 15.95
C SER A 292 -4.84 5.69 14.64
N THR A 293 -4.95 4.87 13.62
CA THR A 293 -5.61 5.21 12.36
C THR A 293 -7.00 5.81 12.58
N THR A 294 -7.75 5.28 13.56
CA THR A 294 -9.11 5.74 13.85
C THR A 294 -9.13 7.18 14.35
N LEU A 295 -8.18 7.59 15.21
CA LEU A 295 -8.13 8.97 15.67
C LEU A 295 -7.91 9.95 14.50
N TRP A 296 -6.92 9.70 13.65
CA TRP A 296 -6.66 10.55 12.49
C TRP A 296 -7.87 10.66 11.57
N GLN A 297 -8.54 9.54 11.35
CA GLN A 297 -9.78 9.51 10.57
C GLN A 297 -10.91 10.32 11.26
N SER A 298 -11.01 10.26 12.59
CA SER A 298 -11.98 11.04 13.35
C SER A 298 -11.67 12.53 13.30
N LEU A 299 -10.40 12.94 13.31
CA LEU A 299 -10.02 14.33 13.11
C LEU A 299 -10.50 14.86 11.75
N GLY A 300 -10.41 14.06 10.68
CA GLY A 300 -10.98 14.42 9.38
C GLY A 300 -12.49 14.67 9.45
N LEU A 301 -13.22 13.85 10.20
CA LEU A 301 -14.67 14.05 10.39
C LEU A 301 -14.99 15.27 11.27
N VAL A 302 -14.16 15.59 12.26
CA VAL A 302 -14.27 16.83 13.04
C VAL A 302 -14.09 18.04 12.14
N ILE A 303 -13.04 18.04 11.29
CA ILE A 303 -12.79 19.10 10.32
C ILE A 303 -14.02 19.31 9.42
N HIS A 304 -14.58 18.21 8.87
CA HIS A 304 -15.78 18.26 8.05
C HIS A 304 -16.96 18.92 8.77
N LYS A 305 -17.20 18.55 10.02
CA LYS A 305 -18.31 19.09 10.81
C LYS A 305 -18.14 20.59 11.05
N LEU A 306 -16.95 21.02 11.47
CA LEU A 306 -16.63 22.43 11.68
C LEU A 306 -16.78 23.24 10.38
N PHE A 307 -16.39 22.66 9.23
CA PHE A 307 -16.54 23.28 7.93
C PHE A 307 -18.02 23.48 7.54
N LEU A 308 -18.87 22.48 7.78
CA LEU A 308 -20.31 22.60 7.57
C LEU A 308 -20.96 23.65 8.49
N GLU A 309 -20.42 23.83 9.69
CA GLU A 309 -20.82 24.88 10.64
C GLU A 309 -20.30 26.27 10.29
N LYS A 310 -19.54 26.39 9.19
CA LYS A 310 -18.95 27.64 8.66
C LYS A 310 -18.04 28.33 9.69
N LYS A 311 -17.31 27.55 10.49
CA LYS A 311 -16.31 28.07 11.42
C LYS A 311 -15.19 28.77 10.67
N THR A 312 -14.59 29.79 11.26
CA THR A 312 -13.48 30.56 10.70
C THR A 312 -12.16 29.78 10.80
N LEU A 313 -11.14 30.18 10.04
CA LEU A 313 -9.79 29.56 10.14
C LEU A 313 -9.21 29.69 11.54
N GLU A 314 -9.47 30.79 12.26
CA GLU A 314 -9.03 30.97 13.64
C GLU A 314 -9.71 29.97 14.60
N GLU A 315 -11.01 29.71 14.42
CA GLU A 315 -11.73 28.68 15.20
C GLU A 315 -11.19 27.28 14.88
N PHE A 316 -10.81 26.98 13.63
CA PHE A 316 -10.16 25.72 13.30
C PHE A 316 -8.79 25.57 13.97
N ALA A 317 -7.96 26.62 13.96
CA ALA A 317 -6.69 26.60 14.69
C ALA A 317 -6.90 26.37 16.19
N LYS A 318 -7.88 27.07 16.80
CA LYS A 318 -8.24 26.91 18.20
C LYS A 318 -8.72 25.48 18.49
N ALA A 319 -9.61 24.92 17.66
CA ALA A 319 -10.11 23.55 17.82
C ALA A 319 -8.99 22.53 17.70
N GLY A 320 -8.10 22.64 16.70
CA GLY A 320 -6.92 21.80 16.56
C GLY A 320 -6.02 21.86 17.81
N ALA A 321 -5.71 23.05 18.29
CA ALA A 321 -4.89 23.24 19.49
C ALA A 321 -5.54 22.66 20.75
N VAL A 322 -6.86 22.83 20.92
CA VAL A 322 -7.61 22.28 22.06
C VAL A 322 -7.56 20.76 22.04
N LEU A 323 -7.83 20.12 20.90
CA LEU A 323 -7.77 18.67 20.77
C LEU A 323 -6.33 18.16 20.88
N GLY A 324 -5.32 18.89 20.39
CA GLY A 324 -3.93 18.50 20.51
C GLY A 324 -3.40 18.45 21.97
N ARG A 325 -4.06 19.15 22.89
CA ARG A 325 -3.73 19.14 24.33
C ARG A 325 -4.42 18.01 25.11
N LEU A 326 -5.31 17.23 24.49
CA LEU A 326 -5.85 16.03 25.13
C LEU A 326 -4.73 15.05 25.49
N ASP A 327 -4.90 14.38 26.62
CA ASP A 327 -4.03 13.25 26.97
C ASP A 327 -4.47 12.02 26.15
N TYR A 328 -3.66 11.68 25.15
CA TYR A 328 -3.92 10.54 24.26
C TYR A 328 -3.44 9.20 24.84
N SER A 329 -2.94 9.15 26.08
CA SER A 329 -2.59 7.88 26.70
C SER A 329 -3.84 7.00 26.86
N LYS A 330 -3.68 5.70 26.72
CA LYS A 330 -4.80 4.75 26.92
C LYS A 330 -5.31 4.69 28.35
N THR A 331 -4.57 5.27 29.29
CA THR A 331 -4.90 5.32 30.73
C THR A 331 -5.65 6.60 31.11
N ALA A 332 -5.79 7.56 30.21
CA ALA A 332 -6.41 8.85 30.51
C ALA A 332 -7.90 8.70 30.83
N LYS A 333 -8.31 9.17 32.01
CA LYS A 333 -9.66 8.98 32.58
C LYS A 333 -10.78 9.60 31.73
N HIS A 334 -10.48 10.66 30.96
CA HIS A 334 -11.50 11.31 30.13
C HIS A 334 -12.06 10.39 29.03
N TRP A 335 -11.34 9.32 28.64
CA TRP A 335 -11.83 8.35 27.68
C TRP A 335 -13.06 7.57 28.15
N GLY A 336 -13.30 7.51 29.45
CA GLY A 336 -14.54 6.92 30.02
C GLY A 336 -15.84 7.63 29.63
N ARG A 337 -15.73 8.81 29.00
CA ARG A 337 -16.89 9.55 28.45
C ARG A 337 -17.16 9.20 26.96
N CYS A 338 -16.26 8.45 26.34
CA CYS A 338 -16.44 8.02 24.94
C CYS A 338 -17.17 6.67 24.93
N ASP A 339 -18.39 6.62 24.41
CA ASP A 339 -19.25 5.42 24.39
C ASP A 339 -18.63 4.22 23.70
N ALA A 340 -17.59 4.43 22.88
CA ALA A 340 -16.88 3.36 22.19
C ALA A 340 -15.69 2.79 22.97
N LEU A 341 -15.40 3.33 24.16
CA LEU A 341 -14.21 2.97 24.93
C LEU A 341 -14.59 2.49 26.33
N GLU A 342 -14.08 1.33 26.69
CA GLU A 342 -14.18 0.77 28.04
C GLU A 342 -12.81 0.37 28.57
N LEU A 343 -12.68 0.29 29.89
CA LEU A 343 -11.48 -0.25 30.52
C LEU A 343 -11.29 -1.72 30.13
N ASP A 344 -10.04 -2.10 29.92
CA ASP A 344 -9.67 -3.49 29.71
C ASP A 344 -9.88 -4.34 30.99
N VAL A 345 -9.67 -5.65 30.90
CA VAL A 345 -9.80 -6.58 32.03
C VAL A 345 -8.91 -6.20 33.21
N SER A 346 -7.79 -5.52 32.95
CA SER A 346 -6.89 -5.04 34.01
C SER A 346 -7.38 -3.76 34.70
N GLY A 347 -8.41 -3.10 34.16
CA GLY A 347 -8.92 -1.82 34.65
C GLY A 347 -7.96 -0.65 34.41
N GLN A 348 -6.95 -0.80 33.59
CA GLN A 348 -5.90 0.23 33.41
C GLN A 348 -5.98 0.96 32.07
N ASN A 349 -6.31 0.26 30.97
CA ASN A 349 -6.28 0.85 29.65
C ASN A 349 -7.66 0.87 29.00
N TYR A 350 -8.01 1.97 28.41
CA TYR A 350 -9.19 2.06 27.56
C TYR A 350 -8.97 1.33 26.24
N LYS A 351 -9.93 0.54 25.81
CA LYS A 351 -9.94 -0.20 24.54
C LYS A 351 -11.27 0.00 23.83
N ASN A 352 -11.23 -0.13 22.49
CA ASN A 352 -12.44 -0.12 21.69
C ASN A 352 -13.30 -1.35 21.96
N VAL A 353 -14.59 -1.13 22.24
CA VAL A 353 -15.60 -2.17 22.45
C VAL A 353 -16.65 -2.25 21.35
N THR A 354 -16.53 -1.40 20.32
CA THR A 354 -17.43 -1.46 19.17
C THR A 354 -17.04 -2.61 18.24
N GLY A 355 -18.02 -3.21 17.59
CA GLY A 355 -17.80 -4.35 16.68
C GLY A 355 -17.12 -4.01 15.36
N GLY A 356 -16.75 -2.74 15.07
CA GLY A 356 -16.15 -2.34 13.81
C GLY A 356 -15.52 -0.96 13.82
N GLY A 357 -14.58 -0.75 12.89
CA GLY A 357 -13.81 0.50 12.78
C GLY A 357 -14.67 1.74 12.50
N ARG A 358 -15.76 1.61 11.74
CA ARG A 358 -16.68 2.72 11.42
C ARG A 358 -17.43 3.20 12.66
N ALA A 359 -17.98 2.28 13.45
CA ALA A 359 -18.70 2.63 14.70
C ALA A 359 -17.76 3.33 15.69
N PHE A 360 -16.55 2.80 15.87
CA PHE A 360 -15.55 3.42 16.74
C PHE A 360 -15.20 4.84 16.28
N ARG A 361 -14.95 5.03 15.00
CA ARG A 361 -14.61 6.33 14.43
C ARG A 361 -15.70 7.37 14.62
N ILE A 362 -16.97 7.00 14.40
CA ILE A 362 -18.11 7.91 14.59
C ILE A 362 -18.24 8.29 16.08
N ALA A 363 -18.21 7.32 16.98
CA ALA A 363 -18.31 7.58 18.41
C ALA A 363 -17.15 8.46 18.91
N LEU A 364 -15.92 8.19 18.45
CA LEU A 364 -14.76 9.03 18.77
C LEU A 364 -14.90 10.46 18.23
N THR A 365 -15.43 10.61 17.01
CA THR A 365 -15.70 11.93 16.43
C THR A 365 -16.71 12.71 17.28
N ASN A 366 -17.82 12.08 17.67
CA ASN A 366 -18.84 12.71 18.51
C ASN A 366 -18.24 13.15 19.86
N TYR A 367 -17.46 12.28 20.49
CA TYR A 367 -16.75 12.62 21.73
C TYR A 367 -15.83 13.83 21.57
N LEU A 368 -15.04 13.90 20.49
CA LEU A 368 -14.14 15.02 20.25
C LEU A 368 -14.89 16.34 20.01
N LEU A 369 -16.03 16.30 19.30
CA LEU A 369 -16.89 17.46 19.08
C LEU A 369 -17.55 17.94 20.41
N GLU A 370 -18.03 17.02 21.22
CA GLU A 370 -18.57 17.34 22.55
C GLU A 370 -17.50 17.99 23.44
N TYR A 371 -16.29 17.45 23.45
CA TYR A 371 -15.16 17.99 24.17
C TYR A 371 -14.81 19.43 23.74
N LEU A 372 -14.90 19.73 22.45
CA LEU A 372 -14.72 21.09 21.93
C LEU A 372 -15.83 22.02 22.42
N SER A 373 -17.09 21.60 22.32
CA SER A 373 -18.25 22.43 22.70
C SER A 373 -18.26 22.82 24.20
N GLU A 374 -17.71 21.97 25.05
CA GLU A 374 -17.59 22.26 26.48
C GLU A 374 -16.54 23.34 26.81
N ARG A 375 -15.57 23.53 25.91
CA ARG A 375 -14.45 24.49 26.09
C ARG A 375 -14.64 25.80 25.32
N GLU A 376 -15.69 25.88 24.53
CA GLU A 376 -16.14 27.16 23.93
C GLU A 376 -17.07 27.94 24.86
N LYS A 377 -17.61 27.29 25.89
CA LYS A 377 -18.41 27.93 26.99
C LYS A 377 -17.51 28.43 28.09
#